data_e021da6f5626b902e0c9c5945f251cb5
#
_entry.id   e021da6f5626b902e0c9c5945f251cb5
#
_cell.length_a   1.000
_cell.length_b   1.000
_cell.length_c   1.000
_cell.angle_alpha   90.00
_cell.angle_beta   90.00
_cell.angle_gamma   90.00
#
_symmetry.space_group_name_H-M   'P 1'
#
loop_
_entity.id
_entity.type
_entity.pdbx_description
1 polymer ?
#
loop_
_entity_poly.entity_id
_entity_poly.type
_entity_poly.pdbx_seq_one_letter_code
_entity_poly.pdbx_strand_id
1 'polypeptide(L)' 'MNSDILLQNRIKEARQEKKLSQEDLAKLVGTTRQTIISIEKNQFNPSARLALLICIALEKKFEELFYF' A
#
# COMPACT_ATOMS: atom_id res chain seq x y z
N MET A 1 -12.03 17.16 -13.51
CA MET A 1 -11.32 16.43 -12.42
C MET A 1 -9.98 17.09 -12.18
N ASN A 2 -9.63 17.28 -10.93
CA ASN A 2 -8.36 17.91 -10.58
C ASN A 2 -7.24 16.88 -10.59
N SER A 3 -6.31 17.01 -11.55
CA SER A 3 -5.20 16.09 -11.69
C SER A 3 -4.10 16.28 -10.63
N ASP A 4 -4.20 17.36 -9.85
CA ASP A 4 -3.23 17.62 -8.78
C ASP A 4 -3.54 16.88 -7.49
N ILE A 5 -4.70 16.24 -7.40
CA ILE A 5 -5.07 15.45 -6.24
C ILE A 5 -4.50 14.05 -6.41
N LEU A 6 -3.45 13.75 -5.65
CA LEU A 6 -2.76 12.47 -5.73
C LEU A 6 -3.06 11.65 -4.48
N LEU A 7 -3.36 10.38 -4.69
CA LEU A 7 -3.56 9.46 -3.59
C LEU A 7 -2.23 9.21 -2.88
N GLN A 8 -2.23 9.42 -1.58
CA GLN A 8 -1.08 9.19 -0.71
C GLN A 8 -1.30 7.92 0.09
N ASN A 9 -0.24 7.39 0.69
CA ASN A 9 -0.39 6.24 1.56
C ASN A 9 0.65 6.21 2.67
N ARG A 10 0.35 5.41 3.71
CA ARG A 10 1.23 5.16 4.84
C ARG A 10 1.62 3.68 4.92
N ILE A 11 1.70 3.03 3.76
CA ILE A 11 2.01 1.60 3.71
C ILE A 11 3.38 1.31 4.31
N LYS A 12 4.38 2.12 3.97
CA LYS A 12 5.74 1.91 4.46
C LYS A 12 5.79 1.93 5.99
N GLU A 13 5.17 2.93 6.61
CA GLU A 13 5.15 3.08 8.06
C GLU A 13 4.43 1.90 8.72
N ALA A 14 3.27 1.53 8.20
CA ALA A 14 2.49 0.42 8.74
C ALA A 14 3.22 -0.92 8.56
N ARG A 15 3.91 -1.08 7.43
CA ARG A 15 4.70 -2.27 7.15
C ARG A 15 5.85 -2.39 8.15
N GLN A 16 6.52 -1.27 8.41
CA GLN A 16 7.64 -1.23 9.37
C GLN A 16 7.19 -1.52 10.80
N GLU A 17 6.00 -1.06 11.18
CA GLU A 17 5.41 -1.39 12.48
C GLU A 17 5.29 -2.90 12.64
N LYS A 18 4.96 -3.60 11.56
CA LYS A 18 4.82 -5.06 11.55
C LYS A 18 6.14 -5.79 11.31
N LYS A 19 7.24 -5.05 11.13
CA LYS A 19 8.56 -5.60 10.83
C LYS A 19 8.55 -6.45 9.56
N LEU A 20 7.76 -6.03 8.57
CA LEU A 20 7.68 -6.70 7.28
C LEU A 20 8.54 -5.96 6.27
N SER A 21 9.30 -6.73 5.46
CA SER A 21 9.99 -6.16 4.30
C SER A 21 8.98 -5.93 3.17
N GLN A 22 9.41 -5.20 2.15
CA GLN A 22 8.59 -5.04 0.94
C GLN A 22 8.31 -6.39 0.30
N GLU A 23 9.29 -7.28 0.30
CA GLU A 23 9.13 -8.64 -0.23
C GLU A 23 8.11 -9.42 0.59
N ASP A 24 8.18 -9.32 1.92
CA ASP A 24 7.23 -10.02 2.80
C ASP A 24 5.80 -9.57 2.52
N LEU A 25 5.58 -8.27 2.43
CA LEU A 25 4.25 -7.74 2.15
C LEU A 25 3.77 -8.20 0.77
N ALA A 26 4.65 -8.14 -0.23
CA ALA A 26 4.30 -8.57 -1.58
C ALA A 26 3.80 -10.02 -1.60
N LYS A 27 4.50 -10.90 -0.89
CA LYS A 27 4.09 -12.30 -0.80
C LYS A 27 2.75 -12.47 -0.10
N LEU A 28 2.52 -11.72 0.97
CA LEU A 28 1.26 -11.81 1.71
C LEU A 28 0.05 -11.42 0.87
N VAL A 29 0.21 -10.44 -0.01
CA VAL A 29 -0.92 -9.94 -0.80
C VAL A 29 -0.94 -10.47 -2.24
N GLY A 30 0.03 -11.32 -2.60
CA GLY A 30 0.05 -11.99 -3.90
C GLY A 30 0.48 -11.09 -5.05
N THR A 31 1.41 -10.18 -4.81
CA THR A 31 1.95 -9.31 -5.85
C THR A 31 3.48 -9.36 -5.83
N THR A 32 4.12 -8.52 -6.63
CA THR A 32 5.59 -8.47 -6.70
C THR A 32 6.13 -7.38 -5.78
N ARG A 33 7.39 -7.53 -5.37
CA ARG A 33 8.09 -6.51 -4.59
C ARG A 33 8.08 -5.17 -5.32
N GLN A 34 8.30 -5.19 -6.65
CA GLN A 34 8.34 -3.96 -7.45
C GLN A 34 7.00 -3.22 -7.38
N THR A 35 5.88 -3.94 -7.38
CA THR A 35 4.56 -3.33 -7.24
C THR A 35 4.44 -2.61 -5.90
N ILE A 36 4.89 -3.23 -4.81
CA ILE A 36 4.86 -2.59 -3.49
C ILE A 36 5.72 -1.33 -3.48
N ILE A 37 6.93 -1.41 -4.03
CA ILE A 37 7.83 -0.25 -4.14
C ILE A 37 7.13 0.91 -4.86
N SER A 38 6.52 0.61 -6.01
CA SER A 38 5.87 1.63 -6.83
C SER A 38 4.67 2.25 -6.11
N ILE A 39 3.90 1.45 -5.38
CA ILE A 39 2.76 1.96 -4.60
C ILE A 39 3.26 2.87 -3.48
N GLU A 40 4.29 2.45 -2.74
CA GLU A 40 4.83 3.25 -1.64
C GLU A 40 5.37 4.60 -2.12
N LYS A 41 5.86 4.65 -3.36
CA LYS A 41 6.37 5.88 -3.96
C LYS A 41 5.29 6.72 -4.66
N ASN A 42 4.03 6.31 -4.59
CA ASN A 42 2.92 6.97 -5.26
C ASN A 42 3.04 6.99 -6.78
N GLN A 43 3.78 6.03 -7.34
CA GLN A 43 3.97 5.89 -8.79
C GLN A 43 2.95 4.95 -9.41
N PHE A 44 2.19 4.24 -8.58
CA PHE A 44 1.21 3.28 -9.03
C PHE A 44 0.07 3.22 -8.01
N ASN A 45 -1.16 3.38 -8.46
CA ASN A 45 -2.34 3.24 -7.60
C ASN A 45 -2.78 1.79 -7.62
N PRO A 46 -2.91 1.14 -6.46
CA PRO A 46 -3.37 -0.24 -6.44
C PRO A 46 -4.82 -0.34 -6.86
N SER A 47 -5.21 -1.50 -7.38
CA SER A 47 -6.61 -1.81 -7.59
C SER A 47 -7.32 -1.82 -6.22
N ALA A 48 -8.64 -1.71 -6.22
CA ALA A 48 -9.40 -1.80 -4.98
C ALA A 48 -9.12 -3.13 -4.26
N ARG A 49 -9.03 -4.22 -5.02
CA ARG A 49 -8.75 -5.54 -4.45
C ARG A 49 -7.38 -5.55 -3.75
N LEU A 50 -6.35 -5.08 -4.42
CA LEU A 50 -5.00 -5.05 -3.85
C LEU A 50 -4.93 -4.14 -2.64
N ALA A 51 -5.56 -2.96 -2.71
CA ALA A 51 -5.58 -2.03 -1.60
C ALA A 51 -6.22 -2.65 -0.35
N LEU A 52 -7.32 -3.38 -0.53
CA LEU A 52 -7.99 -4.03 0.60
C LEU A 52 -7.16 -5.19 1.16
N LEU A 53 -6.47 -5.94 0.30
CA LEU A 53 -5.57 -7.00 0.75
C LEU A 53 -4.41 -6.43 1.57
N ILE A 54 -3.88 -5.28 1.16
CA ILE A 54 -2.83 -4.60 1.91
C ILE A 54 -3.36 -4.17 3.28
N CYS A 55 -4.58 -3.63 3.34
CA CYS A 55 -5.21 -3.26 4.61
C CYS A 55 -5.32 -4.47 5.55
N ILE A 56 -5.75 -5.60 5.03
CA ILE A 56 -5.87 -6.82 5.82
C ILE A 56 -4.50 -7.27 6.33
N ALA A 57 -3.49 -7.30 5.45
CA ALA A 57 -2.14 -7.75 5.82
C ALA A 57 -1.52 -6.85 6.89
N LEU A 58 -1.77 -5.55 6.83
CA LEU A 58 -1.21 -4.59 7.77
C LEU A 58 -2.11 -4.31 8.96
N GLU A 59 -3.29 -4.90 8.99
CA GLU A 59 -4.28 -4.73 10.07
C GLU A 59 -4.64 -3.27 10.27
N LYS A 60 -4.88 -2.57 9.17
CA LYS A 60 -5.26 -1.16 9.17
C LYS A 60 -6.56 -0.98 8.40
N LYS A 61 -7.31 0.03 8.76
CA LYS A 61 -8.46 0.45 7.98
C LYS A 61 -7.99 1.16 6.71
N PHE A 62 -8.81 1.15 5.69
CA PHE A 62 -8.46 1.80 4.42
C PHE A 62 -8.05 3.25 4.64
N GLU A 63 -8.83 4.01 5.39
CA GLU A 63 -8.58 5.43 5.62
C GLU A 63 -7.36 5.68 6.49
N GLU A 64 -6.85 4.67 7.18
CA GLU A 64 -5.59 4.79 7.93
C GLU A 64 -4.38 4.66 7.03
N LEU A 65 -4.54 3.98 5.89
CA LEU A 65 -3.44 3.75 4.96
C LEU A 65 -3.45 4.68 3.76
N PHE A 66 -4.63 5.00 3.24
CA PHE A 66 -4.75 5.79 2.01
C PHE A 66 -5.46 7.10 2.29
N TYR A 67 -4.96 8.18 1.70
CA TYR A 67 -5.52 9.53 1.92
C TYR A 67 -5.10 10.47 0.79
N PHE A 68 -5.69 11.63 0.78
CA PHE A 68 -5.31 12.69 -0.15
C PHE A 68 -4.60 13.84 0.51
#